data_efd2a51051768d4447e5e2d215f1d271
#
_entry.id   efd2a51051768d4447e5e2d215f1d271
#
_cell.length_a   1.000
_cell.length_b   1.000
_cell.length_c   1.000
_cell.angle_alpha   90.00
_cell.angle_beta   90.00
_cell.angle_gamma   90.00
#
_symmetry.space_group_name_H-M   'P 1'
#
loop_
_entity.id
_entity.type
_entity.pdbx_description
1 polymer ?
#
loop_
_entity_poly.entity_id
_entity_poly.type
_entity_poly.pdbx_seq_one_letter_code
_entity_poly.pdbx_strand_id
1 'polypeptide(L)'
;MKVERTESTNTLMKELLAKGEWPEGERFLYTGFQTAGRGQAGNGWESEEGKNLLCSILLPPRKDLFYLNVLVSVAVHRVILSVLCQAKPVCTLSGENREALIVPLGKEADLTIKWPNDIYWQDKKVAGILIENAIIGNEVKYSIAGIGLNVNQTTFVSNAPNPVSLKLITGAETNIDALMQALMTQIEAAEAMSEEQVWTYYREHLYRKEGFWRFIEREVSLAPTMNYSPSLEERDGERLDKSPFLARIADILPDGEIVLQDQQGKERKYHFKQIRYVL
;
A
#
# COMPACT_ATOMS: atom_id res chain seq x y z
N MET A 1 -7.55 -16.36 10.24
CA MET A 1 -7.70 -16.16 11.70
C MET A 1 -8.14 -14.72 12.00
N LYS A 2 -9.14 -14.51 12.88
CA LYS A 2 -9.59 -13.18 13.34
C LYS A 2 -9.28 -13.01 14.82
N VAL A 3 -8.73 -11.85 15.21
CA VAL A 3 -8.51 -11.46 16.61
C VAL A 3 -9.15 -10.10 16.87
N GLU A 4 -9.60 -9.83 18.09
CA GLU A 4 -10.27 -8.57 18.41
C GLU A 4 -9.29 -7.39 18.39
N ARG A 5 -8.14 -7.56 19.04
CA ARG A 5 -7.12 -6.51 19.22
C ARG A 5 -5.72 -7.10 19.26
N THR A 6 -4.75 -6.39 18.71
CA THR A 6 -3.32 -6.71 18.81
C THR A 6 -2.47 -5.44 18.73
N GLU A 7 -1.18 -5.50 19.05
CA GLU A 7 -0.27 -4.39 18.78
C GLU A 7 -0.10 -4.17 17.27
N SER A 8 0.19 -5.24 16.55
CA SER A 8 0.32 -5.26 15.09
C SER A 8 0.05 -6.67 14.58
N THR A 9 -0.73 -6.81 13.52
CA THR A 9 -1.00 -8.12 12.90
C THR A 9 0.28 -8.78 12.37
N ASN A 10 1.23 -8.00 11.79
CA ASN A 10 2.53 -8.53 11.37
C ASN A 10 3.34 -9.07 12.56
N THR A 11 3.37 -8.33 13.69
CA THR A 11 4.10 -8.75 14.89
C THR A 11 3.51 -10.03 15.45
N LEU A 12 2.19 -10.08 15.63
CA LEU A 12 1.50 -11.26 16.14
C LEU A 12 1.70 -12.49 15.25
N MET A 13 1.56 -12.34 13.93
CA MET A 13 1.79 -13.44 12.98
C MET A 13 3.23 -13.95 13.08
N LYS A 14 4.21 -13.05 13.15
CA LYS A 14 5.63 -13.40 13.30
C LYS A 14 5.91 -14.17 14.60
N GLU A 15 5.30 -13.76 15.71
CA GLU A 15 5.45 -14.43 17.00
C GLU A 15 4.83 -15.84 16.96
N LEU A 16 3.63 -16.00 16.44
CA LEU A 16 2.97 -17.30 16.32
C LEU A 16 3.76 -18.25 15.41
N LEU A 17 4.31 -17.76 14.30
CA LEU A 17 5.17 -18.54 13.42
C LEU A 17 6.48 -18.96 14.12
N ALA A 18 7.10 -18.07 14.88
CA ALA A 18 8.34 -18.35 15.60
C ALA A 18 8.16 -19.40 16.73
N LYS A 19 6.99 -19.41 17.38
CA LYS A 19 6.63 -20.38 18.42
C LYS A 19 6.11 -21.70 17.87
N GLY A 20 5.84 -21.80 16.56
CA GLY A 20 5.18 -22.97 15.96
C GLY A 20 3.69 -23.08 16.31
N GLU A 21 3.07 -21.98 16.72
CA GLU A 21 1.66 -21.88 17.11
C GLU A 21 0.75 -21.38 15.98
N TRP A 22 1.31 -21.11 14.79
CA TRP A 22 0.53 -20.70 13.63
C TRP A 22 -0.31 -21.88 13.10
N PRO A 23 -1.64 -21.70 12.93
CA PRO A 23 -2.51 -22.81 12.52
C PRO A 23 -2.13 -23.32 11.11
N GLU A 24 -2.09 -24.65 10.95
CA GLU A 24 -1.80 -25.28 9.69
C GLU A 24 -2.86 -24.92 8.62
N GLY A 25 -2.40 -24.56 7.42
CA GLY A 25 -3.28 -24.15 6.32
C GLY A 25 -3.81 -22.72 6.41
N GLU A 26 -3.64 -22.02 7.54
CA GLU A 26 -4.05 -20.61 7.65
C GLU A 26 -3.02 -19.71 6.99
N ARG A 27 -3.49 -18.69 6.27
CA ARG A 27 -2.61 -17.70 5.62
C ARG A 27 -2.90 -16.27 6.05
N PHE A 28 -4.02 -16.02 6.72
CA PHE A 28 -4.52 -14.67 6.96
C PHE A 28 -4.78 -14.44 8.45
N LEU A 29 -4.30 -13.30 8.94
CA LEU A 29 -4.61 -12.78 10.26
C LEU A 29 -5.19 -11.37 10.11
N TYR A 30 -6.34 -11.08 10.71
CA TYR A 30 -6.90 -9.74 10.73
C TYR A 30 -7.52 -9.37 12.07
N THR A 31 -7.63 -8.07 12.32
CA THR A 31 -8.12 -7.52 13.58
C THR A 31 -9.03 -6.31 13.37
N GLY A 32 -9.87 -6.03 14.35
CA GLY A 32 -10.64 -4.79 14.42
C GLY A 32 -9.82 -3.59 14.88
N PHE A 33 -8.67 -3.81 15.58
CA PHE A 33 -7.87 -2.72 16.11
C PHE A 33 -6.40 -3.10 16.33
N GLN A 34 -5.50 -2.17 15.98
CA GLN A 34 -4.07 -2.23 16.30
C GLN A 34 -3.69 -1.09 17.23
N THR A 35 -3.02 -1.41 18.36
CA THR A 35 -2.55 -0.39 19.32
C THR A 35 -1.23 0.25 18.92
N ALA A 36 -0.44 -0.44 18.08
CA ALA A 36 0.87 0.00 17.57
C ALA A 36 1.01 -0.37 16.08
N GLY A 37 0.04 0.06 15.25
CA GLY A 37 0.06 -0.16 13.82
C GLY A 37 1.32 0.44 13.19
N ARG A 38 2.00 -0.33 12.32
CA ARG A 38 3.27 0.04 11.69
C ARG A 38 3.13 0.26 10.20
N GLY A 39 3.82 1.28 9.71
CA GLY A 39 4.07 1.54 8.30
C GLY A 39 5.54 1.38 7.95
N GLN A 40 5.91 1.71 6.73
CA GLN A 40 7.31 1.69 6.30
C GLN A 40 8.13 2.76 7.01
N ALA A 41 9.42 2.46 7.23
CA ALA A 41 10.42 3.42 7.70
C ALA A 41 10.16 4.02 9.09
N GLY A 42 9.52 3.28 10.00
CA GLY A 42 9.21 3.74 11.34
C GLY A 42 7.93 4.58 11.45
N ASN A 43 7.21 4.80 10.36
CA ASN A 43 5.92 5.47 10.40
C ASN A 43 4.87 4.60 11.10
N GLY A 44 3.96 5.23 11.84
CA GLY A 44 2.77 4.58 12.37
C GLY A 44 1.67 4.41 11.31
N TRP A 45 0.75 3.50 11.57
CA TRP A 45 -0.52 3.38 10.84
C TRP A 45 -1.67 3.72 11.79
N GLU A 46 -2.37 4.82 11.51
CA GLU A 46 -3.54 5.25 12.27
C GLU A 46 -4.76 4.41 11.89
N SER A 47 -5.53 3.98 12.88
CA SER A 47 -6.81 3.29 12.65
C SER A 47 -7.76 3.49 13.82
N GLU A 48 -8.98 3.93 13.54
CA GLU A 48 -10.09 3.93 14.48
C GLU A 48 -10.63 2.49 14.65
N GLU A 49 -10.96 2.12 15.89
CA GLU A 49 -11.42 0.76 16.22
C GLU A 49 -12.66 0.35 15.42
N GLY A 50 -12.57 -0.81 14.75
CA GLY A 50 -13.67 -1.38 13.97
C GLY A 50 -14.00 -0.65 12.67
N LYS A 51 -13.19 0.34 12.25
CA LYS A 51 -13.47 1.15 11.05
C LYS A 51 -12.66 0.77 9.82
N ASN A 52 -11.55 0.06 9.99
CA ASN A 52 -10.60 -0.21 8.91
C ASN A 52 -10.29 -1.71 8.81
N LEU A 53 -9.83 -2.14 7.64
CA LEU A 53 -9.28 -3.48 7.47
C LEU A 53 -7.79 -3.45 7.78
N LEU A 54 -7.42 -4.20 8.83
CA LEU A 54 -6.05 -4.35 9.31
C LEU A 54 -5.71 -5.83 9.28
N CYS A 55 -4.88 -6.25 8.33
CA CYS A 55 -4.58 -7.67 8.18
C CYS A 55 -3.12 -7.93 7.82
N SER A 56 -2.70 -9.16 8.02
CA SER A 56 -1.42 -9.71 7.58
C SER A 56 -1.65 -11.00 6.81
N ILE A 57 -0.85 -11.19 5.77
CA ILE A 57 -0.89 -12.35 4.90
C ILE A 57 0.47 -13.04 4.93
N LEU A 58 0.46 -14.34 5.19
CA LEU A 58 1.63 -15.20 5.06
C LEU A 58 1.84 -15.55 3.59
N LEU A 59 2.95 -15.13 3.05
CA LEU A 59 3.34 -15.36 1.66
C LEU A 59 4.45 -16.41 1.56
N PRO A 60 4.47 -17.22 0.49
CA PRO A 60 5.52 -18.20 0.27
C PRO A 60 6.89 -17.53 0.10
N PRO A 61 7.98 -18.24 0.41
CA PRO A 61 9.32 -17.72 0.21
C PRO A 61 9.62 -17.50 -1.28
N ARG A 62 10.20 -16.32 -1.58
CA ARG A 62 10.65 -15.97 -2.94
C ARG A 62 12.01 -15.30 -2.89
N LYS A 63 12.80 -15.47 -3.94
CA LYS A 63 14.08 -14.75 -4.13
C LYS A 63 13.83 -13.31 -4.58
N ASP A 64 12.83 -13.12 -5.41
CA ASP A 64 12.39 -11.82 -5.91
C ASP A 64 11.41 -11.19 -4.89
N LEU A 65 11.97 -10.48 -3.92
CA LEU A 65 11.21 -9.90 -2.81
C LEU A 65 10.32 -8.73 -3.24
N PHE A 66 10.74 -7.96 -4.25
CA PHE A 66 9.94 -6.84 -4.70
C PHE A 66 8.68 -7.29 -5.44
N TYR A 67 8.73 -8.44 -6.12
CA TYR A 67 7.55 -9.00 -6.74
C TYR A 67 6.39 -9.23 -5.76
N LEU A 68 6.68 -9.53 -4.49
CA LEU A 68 5.63 -9.65 -3.47
C LEU A 68 4.89 -8.33 -3.24
N ASN A 69 5.59 -7.18 -3.29
CA ASN A 69 4.94 -5.86 -3.24
C ASN A 69 4.03 -5.65 -4.45
N VAL A 70 4.50 -6.03 -5.64
CA VAL A 70 3.74 -5.90 -6.90
C VAL A 70 2.47 -6.75 -6.82
N LEU A 71 2.58 -8.02 -6.47
CA LEU A 71 1.47 -8.96 -6.36
C LEU A 71 0.40 -8.50 -5.36
N VAL A 72 0.82 -8.14 -4.14
CA VAL A 72 -0.10 -7.69 -3.09
C VAL A 72 -0.74 -6.35 -3.46
N SER A 73 0.02 -5.43 -4.08
CA SER A 73 -0.52 -4.14 -4.54
C SER A 73 -1.59 -4.34 -5.62
N VAL A 74 -1.38 -5.26 -6.57
CA VAL A 74 -2.38 -5.63 -7.58
C VAL A 74 -3.64 -6.17 -6.92
N ALA A 75 -3.52 -7.10 -5.98
CA ALA A 75 -4.68 -7.68 -5.29
C ALA A 75 -5.46 -6.63 -4.48
N VAL A 76 -4.77 -5.76 -3.73
CA VAL A 76 -5.41 -4.67 -2.96
C VAL A 76 -6.07 -3.65 -3.89
N HIS A 77 -5.42 -3.27 -4.99
CA HIS A 77 -6.01 -2.39 -5.99
C HIS A 77 -7.30 -2.99 -6.57
N ARG A 78 -7.28 -4.26 -6.98
CA ARG A 78 -8.44 -4.94 -7.56
C ARG A 78 -9.62 -5.08 -6.60
N VAL A 79 -9.37 -5.35 -5.31
CA VAL A 79 -10.45 -5.42 -4.34
C VAL A 79 -11.07 -4.05 -4.09
N ILE A 80 -10.28 -2.98 -4.00
CA ILE A 80 -10.80 -1.62 -3.87
C ILE A 80 -11.62 -1.25 -5.10
N LEU A 81 -11.09 -1.51 -6.30
CA LEU A 81 -11.78 -1.26 -7.57
C LEU A 81 -13.15 -1.96 -7.61
N SER A 82 -13.23 -3.22 -7.14
CA SER A 82 -14.49 -3.96 -7.10
C SER A 82 -15.54 -3.30 -6.19
N VAL A 83 -15.12 -2.73 -5.04
CA VAL A 83 -16.00 -1.97 -4.14
C VAL A 83 -16.49 -0.70 -4.82
N LEU A 84 -15.59 0.03 -5.46
CA LEU A 84 -15.94 1.28 -6.15
C LEU A 84 -16.91 1.06 -7.32
N CYS A 85 -16.73 -0.03 -8.07
CA CYS A 85 -17.64 -0.41 -9.17
C CYS A 85 -19.03 -0.86 -8.68
N GLN A 86 -19.15 -1.39 -7.47
CA GLN A 86 -20.43 -1.81 -6.88
C GLN A 86 -21.17 -0.66 -6.16
N ALA A 87 -20.46 0.40 -5.79
CA ALA A 87 -21.07 1.56 -5.15
C ALA A 87 -22.04 2.25 -6.14
N LYS A 88 -23.25 2.50 -5.69
CA LYS A 88 -24.22 3.27 -6.50
C LYS A 88 -23.69 4.69 -6.72
N PRO A 89 -23.85 5.27 -7.92
CA PRO A 89 -23.46 6.65 -8.14
C PRO A 89 -24.16 7.57 -7.14
N VAL A 90 -23.40 8.42 -6.45
CA VAL A 90 -23.95 9.41 -5.52
C VAL A 90 -24.66 10.47 -6.36
N CYS A 91 -25.99 10.50 -6.27
CA CYS A 91 -26.80 11.53 -6.87
C CYS A 91 -26.66 12.82 -6.03
N THR A 92 -25.83 13.75 -6.44
CA THR A 92 -25.83 15.10 -5.86
C THR A 92 -27.00 15.88 -6.45
N LEU A 93 -28.04 16.06 -5.64
CA LEU A 93 -29.18 16.94 -5.99
C LEU A 93 -28.69 18.39 -5.93
N SER A 94 -28.41 19.00 -7.07
CA SER A 94 -28.19 20.43 -7.17
C SER A 94 -29.24 21.02 -8.14
N GLY A 95 -30.17 21.84 -7.60
CA GLY A 95 -31.04 22.72 -8.35
C GLY A 95 -32.38 22.11 -8.84
N GLU A 96 -33.30 22.98 -9.20
CA GLU A 96 -34.71 22.71 -9.54
C GLU A 96 -34.93 21.90 -10.85
N ASN A 97 -33.91 21.53 -11.58
CA ASN A 97 -34.01 20.66 -12.76
C ASN A 97 -33.46 19.27 -12.41
N ARG A 98 -34.35 18.31 -12.24
CA ARG A 98 -34.12 16.91 -11.95
C ARG A 98 -33.55 16.13 -13.14
N GLU A 99 -32.44 16.52 -13.68
CA GLU A 99 -31.59 15.61 -14.42
C GLU A 99 -30.58 15.02 -13.42
N ALA A 100 -30.80 13.74 -13.06
CA ALA A 100 -29.83 12.98 -12.29
C ALA A 100 -28.55 12.94 -13.11
N LEU A 101 -27.58 13.80 -12.78
CA LEU A 101 -26.22 13.65 -13.26
C LEU A 101 -25.68 12.38 -12.60
N ILE A 102 -25.82 11.27 -13.32
CA ILE A 102 -25.08 10.04 -12.98
C ILE A 102 -23.63 10.38 -13.27
N VAL A 103 -22.93 10.91 -12.25
CA VAL A 103 -21.48 10.96 -12.27
C VAL A 103 -21.03 9.51 -12.07
N PRO A 104 -20.46 8.85 -13.08
CA PRO A 104 -19.89 7.54 -12.89
C PRO A 104 -18.89 7.67 -11.75
N LEU A 105 -19.05 6.89 -10.70
CA LEU A 105 -18.08 6.85 -9.60
C LEU A 105 -16.73 6.51 -10.22
N GLY A 106 -15.78 7.44 -10.06
CA GLY A 106 -14.40 7.43 -10.43
C GLY A 106 -14.01 6.42 -11.48
N LYS A 107 -13.55 6.94 -12.53
CA LYS A 107 -12.93 6.14 -13.58
C LYS A 107 -11.86 5.27 -12.91
N GLU A 108 -11.63 4.09 -13.41
CA GLU A 108 -10.46 3.25 -13.12
C GLU A 108 -9.15 4.08 -12.99
N ALA A 109 -9.07 5.17 -13.75
CA ALA A 109 -7.98 6.14 -13.76
C ALA A 109 -7.76 6.91 -12.43
N ASP A 110 -8.76 6.98 -11.53
CA ASP A 110 -8.63 7.68 -10.24
C ASP A 110 -8.04 6.80 -9.13
N LEU A 111 -8.15 5.46 -9.26
CA LEU A 111 -7.54 4.51 -8.36
C LEU A 111 -6.20 4.04 -8.94
N THR A 112 -5.12 4.26 -8.21
CA THR A 112 -3.77 4.01 -8.72
C THR A 112 -2.87 3.39 -7.68
N ILE A 113 -1.80 2.74 -8.12
CA ILE A 113 -0.75 2.16 -7.27
C ILE A 113 0.41 3.15 -7.21
N LYS A 114 0.62 3.78 -6.08
CA LYS A 114 1.78 4.63 -5.86
C LYS A 114 2.96 3.78 -5.43
N TRP A 115 3.96 3.74 -6.29
CA TRP A 115 5.21 3.04 -6.00
C TRP A 115 5.81 3.46 -4.65
N PRO A 116 6.31 2.50 -3.85
CA PRO A 116 6.38 1.06 -4.16
C PRO A 116 5.13 0.25 -3.77
N ASN A 117 4.25 0.72 -2.87
CA ASN A 117 3.33 -0.16 -2.12
C ASN A 117 2.10 0.53 -1.52
N ASP A 118 1.75 1.71 -1.98
CA ASP A 118 0.57 2.44 -1.51
C ASP A 118 -0.53 2.44 -2.56
N ILE A 119 -1.79 2.41 -2.15
CA ILE A 119 -2.93 2.58 -3.06
C ILE A 119 -3.52 3.97 -2.83
N TYR A 120 -3.68 4.69 -3.92
CA TYR A 120 -4.15 6.07 -3.95
C TYR A 120 -5.47 6.17 -4.70
N TRP A 121 -6.37 6.99 -4.17
CA TRP A 121 -7.53 7.54 -4.87
C TRP A 121 -7.23 8.99 -5.20
N GLN A 122 -7.05 9.30 -6.48
CA GLN A 122 -6.50 10.59 -6.91
C GLN A 122 -5.16 10.86 -6.17
N ASP A 123 -5.04 11.98 -5.44
CA ASP A 123 -3.85 12.31 -4.64
C ASP A 123 -3.95 11.89 -3.16
N LYS A 124 -4.89 10.98 -2.80
CA LYS A 124 -5.16 10.59 -1.41
C LYS A 124 -4.90 9.10 -1.17
N LYS A 125 -4.26 8.78 -0.05
CA LYS A 125 -3.91 7.40 0.31
C LYS A 125 -5.11 6.65 0.89
N VAL A 126 -5.51 5.55 0.23
CA VAL A 126 -6.58 4.64 0.68
C VAL A 126 -6.01 3.46 1.45
N ALA A 127 -4.89 2.90 0.99
CA ALA A 127 -4.25 1.75 1.62
C ALA A 127 -2.73 1.84 1.59
N GLY A 128 -2.10 1.15 2.54
CA GLY A 128 -0.65 0.95 2.60
C GLY A 128 -0.31 -0.51 2.84
N ILE A 129 0.80 -0.96 2.29
CA ILE A 129 1.29 -2.33 2.38
C ILE A 129 2.68 -2.32 3.01
N LEU A 130 2.92 -3.21 3.96
CA LEU A 130 4.22 -3.39 4.63
C LEU A 130 4.64 -4.85 4.55
N ILE A 131 5.64 -5.17 3.74
CA ILE A 131 6.18 -6.52 3.65
C ILE A 131 7.42 -6.65 4.53
N GLU A 132 7.40 -7.66 5.40
CA GLU A 132 8.51 -8.04 6.27
C GLU A 132 8.95 -9.46 5.94
N ASN A 133 10.23 -9.63 5.64
CA ASN A 133 10.81 -10.91 5.26
C ASN A 133 11.54 -11.55 6.45
N ALA A 134 11.29 -12.83 6.70
CA ALA A 134 12.07 -13.62 7.62
C ALA A 134 13.21 -14.32 6.87
N ILE A 135 14.45 -13.90 7.17
CA ILE A 135 15.66 -14.42 6.52
C ILE A 135 16.42 -15.24 7.55
N ILE A 136 16.80 -16.47 7.19
CA ILE A 136 17.64 -17.35 8.00
C ILE A 136 18.86 -17.75 7.15
N GLY A 137 20.04 -17.33 7.58
CA GLY A 137 21.22 -17.39 6.72
C GLY A 137 21.03 -16.52 5.48
N ASN A 138 21.11 -17.13 4.30
CA ASN A 138 20.93 -16.45 3.00
C ASN A 138 19.57 -16.76 2.33
N GLU A 139 18.64 -17.40 3.05
CA GLU A 139 17.38 -17.84 2.48
C GLU A 139 16.19 -17.13 3.14
N VAL A 140 15.24 -16.73 2.32
CA VAL A 140 13.93 -16.22 2.77
C VAL A 140 13.10 -17.42 3.22
N LYS A 141 12.73 -17.47 4.47
CA LYS A 141 11.91 -18.55 5.04
C LYS A 141 10.41 -18.33 4.75
N TYR A 142 9.96 -17.11 4.93
CA TYR A 142 8.60 -16.64 4.61
C TYR A 142 8.60 -15.11 4.53
N SER A 143 7.53 -14.57 3.98
CA SER A 143 7.26 -13.13 3.98
C SER A 143 5.89 -12.86 4.58
N ILE A 144 5.75 -11.77 5.32
CA ILE A 144 4.47 -11.32 5.90
C ILE A 144 4.13 -9.98 5.26
N ALA A 145 2.99 -9.93 4.57
CA ALA A 145 2.46 -8.70 4.01
C ALA A 145 1.38 -8.13 4.93
N GLY A 146 1.69 -7.06 5.65
CA GLY A 146 0.73 -6.25 6.39
C GLY A 146 0.00 -5.29 5.47
N ILE A 147 -1.32 -5.23 5.58
CA ILE A 147 -2.19 -4.35 4.80
C ILE A 147 -3.03 -3.53 5.75
N GLY A 148 -2.92 -2.20 5.65
CA GLY A 148 -3.85 -1.25 6.25
C GLY A 148 -4.71 -0.64 5.15
N LEU A 149 -6.03 -0.82 5.20
CA LEU A 149 -6.97 -0.25 4.25
C LEU A 149 -8.00 0.59 5.00
N ASN A 150 -8.09 1.86 4.65
CA ASN A 150 -9.05 2.79 5.24
C ASN A 150 -10.44 2.51 4.65
N VAL A 151 -11.35 2.01 5.48
CA VAL A 151 -12.68 1.53 5.02
C VAL A 151 -13.78 2.50 5.43
N ASN A 152 -14.11 2.57 6.70
CA ASN A 152 -15.25 3.33 7.22
C ASN A 152 -14.83 4.54 8.08
N GLN A 153 -13.55 4.74 8.34
CA GLN A 153 -13.04 5.89 9.10
C GLN A 153 -13.27 7.18 8.33
N THR A 154 -13.81 8.20 9.00
CA THR A 154 -14.11 9.51 8.38
C THR A 154 -13.26 10.64 8.90
N THR A 155 -12.61 10.45 10.06
CA THR A 155 -11.73 11.44 10.69
C THR A 155 -10.34 10.85 10.86
N PHE A 156 -9.32 11.59 10.41
CA PHE A 156 -7.91 11.24 10.56
C PHE A 156 -7.24 12.34 11.37
N VAL A 157 -6.54 11.96 12.44
CA VAL A 157 -5.92 12.90 13.40
C VAL A 157 -4.39 12.87 13.36
N SER A 158 -3.79 11.86 12.72
CA SER A 158 -2.34 11.78 12.56
C SER A 158 -1.81 12.75 11.51
N ASN A 159 -0.49 12.95 11.51
CA ASN A 159 0.21 13.72 10.47
C ASN A 159 0.37 12.94 9.14
N ALA A 160 -0.39 11.85 8.93
CA ALA A 160 -0.37 11.12 7.67
C ALA A 160 -0.82 12.06 6.54
N PRO A 161 -0.05 12.21 5.48
CA PRO A 161 -0.43 13.09 4.39
C PRO A 161 -1.65 12.51 3.65
N ASN A 162 -2.68 13.34 3.49
CA ASN A 162 -3.83 13.10 2.61
C ASN A 162 -4.49 11.70 2.69
N PRO A 163 -4.87 11.17 3.86
CA PRO A 163 -5.59 9.91 3.96
C PRO A 163 -7.03 10.05 3.44
N VAL A 164 -7.58 8.97 2.91
CA VAL A 164 -8.99 8.86 2.53
C VAL A 164 -9.48 7.44 2.77
N SER A 165 -10.79 7.27 3.05
CA SER A 165 -11.41 5.96 3.21
C SER A 165 -12.39 5.65 2.09
N LEU A 166 -12.75 4.37 1.94
CA LEU A 166 -13.79 3.95 1.00
C LEU A 166 -15.12 4.68 1.29
N LYS A 167 -15.48 4.84 2.57
CA LYS A 167 -16.70 5.58 2.96
C LYS A 167 -16.67 7.04 2.51
N LEU A 168 -15.53 7.72 2.62
CA LEU A 168 -15.39 9.10 2.15
C LEU A 168 -15.46 9.21 0.63
N ILE A 169 -15.06 8.16 -0.11
CA ILE A 169 -15.12 8.10 -1.57
C ILE A 169 -16.54 7.76 -2.04
N THR A 170 -17.16 6.75 -1.44
CA THR A 170 -18.43 6.16 -1.92
C THR A 170 -19.66 6.75 -1.25
N GLY A 171 -19.52 7.41 -0.09
CA GLY A 171 -20.62 7.83 0.76
C GLY A 171 -21.31 6.69 1.53
N ALA A 172 -20.86 5.45 1.38
CA ALA A 172 -21.50 4.26 1.96
C ALA A 172 -20.54 3.47 2.87
N GLU A 173 -21.09 2.79 3.87
CA GLU A 173 -20.31 1.85 4.68
C GLU A 173 -20.05 0.55 3.92
N THR A 174 -18.85 0.02 4.12
CA THR A 174 -18.43 -1.27 3.56
C THR A 174 -18.30 -2.29 4.68
N ASN A 175 -18.83 -3.49 4.47
CA ASN A 175 -18.67 -4.59 5.42
C ASN A 175 -17.22 -5.09 5.39
N ILE A 176 -16.51 -4.94 6.52
CA ILE A 176 -15.06 -5.24 6.62
C ILE A 176 -14.79 -6.75 6.50
N ASP A 177 -15.65 -7.60 7.06
CA ASP A 177 -15.46 -9.05 6.96
C ASP A 177 -15.67 -9.54 5.52
N ALA A 178 -16.67 -9.01 4.82
CA ALA A 178 -16.86 -9.29 3.39
C ALA A 178 -15.69 -8.77 2.54
N LEU A 179 -15.17 -7.59 2.88
CA LEU A 179 -14.00 -7.02 2.21
C LEU A 179 -12.74 -7.88 2.43
N MET A 180 -12.56 -8.42 3.64
CA MET A 180 -11.47 -9.37 3.92
C MET A 180 -11.59 -10.63 3.07
N GLN A 181 -12.78 -11.22 2.94
CA GLN A 181 -12.99 -12.37 2.07
C GLN A 181 -12.67 -12.05 0.60
N ALA A 182 -13.12 -10.89 0.13
CA ALA A 182 -12.82 -10.45 -1.23
C ALA A 182 -11.30 -10.24 -1.44
N LEU A 183 -10.58 -9.72 -0.43
CA LEU A 183 -9.12 -9.57 -0.49
C LEU A 183 -8.42 -10.94 -0.58
N MET A 184 -8.84 -11.93 0.22
CA MET A 184 -8.32 -13.30 0.14
C MET A 184 -8.46 -13.85 -1.29
N THR A 185 -9.67 -13.74 -1.86
CA THR A 185 -9.94 -14.16 -3.24
C THR A 185 -9.07 -13.42 -4.26
N GLN A 186 -8.83 -12.12 -4.10
CA GLN A 186 -7.98 -11.37 -5.02
C GLN A 186 -6.49 -11.71 -4.88
N ILE A 187 -6.01 -12.07 -3.69
CA ILE A 187 -4.64 -12.59 -3.49
C ILE A 187 -4.47 -13.91 -4.25
N GLU A 188 -5.40 -14.86 -4.07
CA GLU A 188 -5.37 -16.14 -4.77
C GLU A 188 -5.47 -15.97 -6.30
N ALA A 189 -6.33 -15.06 -6.75
CA ALA A 189 -6.44 -14.73 -8.18
C ALA A 189 -5.16 -14.10 -8.73
N ALA A 190 -4.47 -13.24 -7.98
CA ALA A 190 -3.20 -12.64 -8.39
C ALA A 190 -2.07 -13.68 -8.42
N GLU A 191 -2.04 -14.63 -7.47
CA GLU A 191 -1.09 -15.74 -7.46
C GLU A 191 -1.29 -16.70 -8.64
N ALA A 192 -2.51 -16.82 -9.15
CA ALA A 192 -2.82 -17.64 -10.33
C ALA A 192 -2.48 -16.98 -11.67
N MET A 193 -2.21 -15.66 -11.67
CA MET A 193 -1.74 -14.96 -12.87
C MET A 193 -0.27 -15.28 -13.17
N SER A 194 0.12 -15.14 -14.45
CA SER A 194 1.55 -15.16 -14.77
C SER A 194 2.25 -13.93 -14.19
N GLU A 195 3.56 -14.04 -13.91
CA GLU A 195 4.35 -12.89 -13.41
C GLU A 195 4.27 -11.70 -14.37
N GLU A 196 4.31 -11.96 -15.68
CA GLU A 196 4.16 -10.94 -16.71
C GLU A 196 2.82 -10.20 -16.62
N GLN A 197 1.72 -10.92 -16.41
CA GLN A 197 0.39 -10.32 -16.24
C GLN A 197 0.31 -9.43 -14.98
N VAL A 198 0.90 -9.90 -13.87
CA VAL A 198 0.94 -9.13 -12.60
C VAL A 198 1.76 -7.86 -12.78
N TRP A 199 2.95 -7.94 -13.41
CA TRP A 199 3.80 -6.78 -13.70
C TRP A 199 3.15 -5.80 -14.66
N THR A 200 2.50 -6.29 -15.72
CA THR A 200 1.77 -5.47 -16.68
C THR A 200 0.68 -4.68 -15.98
N TYR A 201 -0.17 -5.39 -15.20
CA TYR A 201 -1.22 -4.74 -14.43
C TYR A 201 -0.67 -3.65 -13.49
N TYR A 202 0.39 -3.96 -12.73
CA TYR A 202 1.02 -3.00 -11.80
C TYR A 202 1.50 -1.75 -12.53
N ARG A 203 2.22 -1.90 -13.64
CA ARG A 203 2.75 -0.78 -14.43
C ARG A 203 1.65 0.05 -15.08
N GLU A 204 0.56 -0.57 -15.52
CA GLU A 204 -0.58 0.12 -16.13
C GLU A 204 -1.33 1.01 -15.15
N HIS A 205 -1.34 0.64 -13.86
CA HIS A 205 -2.07 1.37 -12.82
C HIS A 205 -1.19 2.22 -11.91
N LEU A 206 0.03 2.56 -12.37
CA LEU A 206 0.92 3.41 -11.57
C LEU A 206 0.38 4.82 -11.42
N TYR A 207 0.42 5.31 -10.18
CA TYR A 207 0.15 6.71 -9.85
C TYR A 207 1.11 7.62 -10.59
N ARG A 208 0.57 8.63 -11.27
CA ARG A 208 1.34 9.57 -12.10
C ARG A 208 2.19 8.91 -13.19
N LYS A 209 1.68 7.82 -13.75
CA LYS A 209 2.33 7.11 -14.84
C LYS A 209 2.54 8.01 -16.06
N GLU A 210 1.48 8.73 -16.44
CA GLU A 210 1.50 9.58 -17.62
C GLU A 210 1.93 11.02 -17.30
N GLY A 211 2.69 11.63 -18.20
CA GLY A 211 3.13 13.01 -18.09
C GLY A 211 4.40 13.20 -17.26
N PHE A 212 4.77 14.48 -17.10
CA PHE A 212 5.93 14.90 -16.30
C PHE A 212 5.48 15.49 -14.99
N TRP A 213 6.03 14.99 -13.89
CA TRP A 213 5.70 15.36 -12.53
C TRP A 213 6.93 15.84 -11.77
N ARG A 214 6.71 16.56 -10.68
CA ARG A 214 7.80 17.01 -9.81
C ARG A 214 8.22 15.93 -8.85
N PHE A 215 9.52 15.65 -8.81
CA PHE A 215 10.15 14.75 -7.86
C PHE A 215 11.26 15.49 -7.11
N ILE A 216 11.57 15.01 -5.90
CA ILE A 216 12.68 15.51 -5.09
C ILE A 216 13.60 14.35 -4.75
N GLU A 217 14.89 14.46 -5.08
CA GLU A 217 15.92 13.54 -4.60
C GLU A 217 16.19 13.78 -3.11
N ARG A 218 16.35 12.70 -2.39
CA ARG A 218 16.73 12.69 -0.98
C ARG A 218 18.10 12.05 -0.83
N GLU A 219 18.97 12.67 -0.08
CA GLU A 219 20.21 12.02 0.34
C GLU A 219 19.89 10.98 1.42
N VAL A 220 20.06 9.71 1.06
CA VAL A 220 19.98 8.61 2.01
C VAL A 220 21.42 8.33 2.45
N SER A 221 21.77 8.63 3.70
CA SER A 221 23.02 8.17 4.28
C SER A 221 23.03 6.64 4.25
N LEU A 222 23.91 6.06 3.44
CA LEU A 222 24.18 4.63 3.44
C LEU A 222 25.02 4.34 4.70
N ALA A 223 24.39 4.19 5.86
CA ALA A 223 25.04 3.54 6.98
C ALA A 223 25.28 2.08 6.59
N PRO A 224 26.53 1.53 6.81
CA PRO A 224 26.78 0.14 6.48
C PRO A 224 25.85 -0.75 7.30
N THR A 225 25.24 -1.73 6.63
CA THR A 225 24.41 -2.77 7.24
C THR A 225 25.26 -3.66 8.15
N MET A 226 25.42 -3.28 9.40
CA MET A 226 25.81 -4.18 10.49
C MET A 226 24.87 -3.92 11.66
N ASN A 227 24.09 -4.93 12.00
CA ASN A 227 23.36 -5.14 13.27
C ASN A 227 23.11 -3.88 14.11
N TYR A 228 22.14 -3.06 13.73
CA TYR A 228 21.79 -1.88 14.50
C TYR A 228 20.37 -1.98 15.03
N SER A 229 20.26 -2.09 16.36
CA SER A 229 19.06 -1.74 17.09
C SER A 229 19.03 -0.21 17.19
N PRO A 230 18.06 0.50 16.64
CA PRO A 230 18.02 1.95 16.76
C PRO A 230 17.72 2.33 18.20
N SER A 231 18.67 3.01 18.85
CA SER A 231 18.42 3.74 20.08
C SER A 231 17.53 4.96 19.78
N LEU A 232 16.70 5.34 20.75
CA LEU A 232 15.63 6.37 20.65
C LEU A 232 16.09 7.82 20.37
N GLU A 233 17.34 8.05 19.96
CA GLU A 233 17.93 9.40 19.80
C GLU A 233 18.22 9.84 18.37
N GLU A 234 17.94 9.04 17.34
CA GLU A 234 17.99 9.53 15.96
C GLU A 234 16.67 10.14 15.52
N ARG A 235 16.25 11.19 16.21
CA ARG A 235 15.24 12.14 15.73
C ARG A 235 15.90 13.11 14.77
N ASP A 236 15.38 13.13 13.53
CA ASP A 236 15.45 14.26 12.59
C ASP A 236 16.84 14.86 12.33
N GLY A 237 17.76 14.06 11.77
CA GLY A 237 18.77 14.67 10.91
C GLY A 237 18.03 15.25 9.70
N GLU A 238 18.08 16.58 9.52
CA GLU A 238 17.55 17.28 8.35
C GLU A 238 18.11 16.59 7.09
N ARG A 239 17.25 15.78 6.45
CA ARG A 239 17.53 15.25 5.12
C ARG A 239 17.44 16.42 4.17
N LEU A 240 18.58 16.89 3.66
CA LEU A 240 18.63 17.96 2.67
C LEU A 240 17.93 17.45 1.40
N ASP A 241 16.69 17.87 1.21
CA ASP A 241 15.96 17.66 -0.04
C ASP A 241 16.64 18.52 -1.12
N LYS A 242 17.01 17.89 -2.24
CA LYS A 242 17.50 18.63 -3.40
C LYS A 242 16.37 19.42 -4.06
N SER A 243 16.70 20.35 -4.94
CA SER A 243 15.68 21.09 -5.70
C SER A 243 14.79 20.13 -6.50
N PRO A 244 13.46 20.37 -6.53
CA PRO A 244 12.55 19.57 -7.33
C PRO A 244 12.93 19.57 -8.82
N PHE A 245 12.79 18.44 -9.48
CA PHE A 245 12.99 18.29 -10.92
C PHE A 245 11.77 17.64 -11.58
N LEU A 246 11.58 17.89 -12.88
CA LEU A 246 10.50 17.30 -13.67
C LEU A 246 10.98 16.02 -14.33
N ALA A 247 10.23 14.93 -14.14
CA ALA A 247 10.45 13.64 -14.78
C ALA A 247 9.15 12.88 -14.98
N ARG A 248 9.17 11.90 -15.88
CA ARG A 248 8.12 10.88 -16.00
C ARG A 248 8.63 9.55 -15.46
N ILE A 249 7.72 8.70 -15.04
CA ILE A 249 8.04 7.31 -14.70
C ILE A 249 8.25 6.56 -16.03
N ALA A 250 9.48 6.12 -16.28
CA ALA A 250 9.81 5.32 -17.46
C ALA A 250 9.55 3.84 -17.22
N ASP A 251 9.95 3.31 -16.05
CA ASP A 251 9.73 1.91 -15.67
C ASP A 251 9.87 1.70 -14.16
N ILE A 252 9.43 0.52 -13.71
CA ILE A 252 9.76 -0.08 -12.40
C ILE A 252 10.49 -1.39 -12.68
N LEU A 253 11.71 -1.52 -12.15
CA LEU A 253 12.56 -2.68 -12.38
C LEU A 253 12.21 -3.84 -11.41
N PRO A 254 12.60 -5.09 -11.75
CA PRO A 254 12.30 -6.26 -10.91
C PRO A 254 12.91 -6.21 -9.49
N ASP A 255 14.01 -5.48 -9.31
CA ASP A 255 14.63 -5.24 -7.99
C ASP A 255 13.94 -4.14 -7.17
N GLY A 256 12.93 -3.49 -7.76
CA GLY A 256 12.14 -2.44 -7.12
C GLY A 256 12.63 -1.02 -7.36
N GLU A 257 13.65 -0.81 -8.15
CA GLU A 257 14.05 0.55 -8.55
C GLU A 257 13.01 1.20 -9.45
N ILE A 258 12.73 2.49 -9.21
CA ILE A 258 11.97 3.33 -10.13
C ILE A 258 12.92 4.01 -11.10
N VAL A 259 12.60 3.92 -12.39
CA VAL A 259 13.33 4.63 -13.47
C VAL A 259 12.57 5.89 -13.80
N LEU A 260 13.19 7.04 -13.58
CA LEU A 260 12.67 8.36 -13.92
C LEU A 260 13.42 8.93 -15.11
N GLN A 261 12.68 9.42 -16.12
CA GLN A 261 13.25 10.07 -17.30
C GLN A 261 12.91 11.56 -17.29
N ASP A 262 13.92 12.42 -17.36
CA ASP A 262 13.74 13.86 -17.45
C ASP A 262 13.30 14.32 -18.87
N GLN A 263 13.02 15.62 -19.02
CA GLN A 263 12.57 16.20 -20.30
C GLN A 263 13.62 16.15 -21.42
N GLN A 264 14.90 15.95 -21.07
CA GLN A 264 15.99 15.77 -22.01
C GLN A 264 16.21 14.31 -22.41
N GLY A 265 15.37 13.39 -21.88
CA GLY A 265 15.46 11.96 -22.15
C GLY A 265 16.49 11.22 -21.29
N LYS A 266 17.12 11.88 -20.31
CA LYS A 266 18.09 11.26 -19.42
C LYS A 266 17.37 10.44 -18.35
N GLU A 267 17.73 9.17 -18.23
CA GLU A 267 17.20 8.27 -17.22
C GLU A 267 18.06 8.24 -15.94
N ARG A 268 17.37 8.12 -14.81
CA ARG A 268 17.97 7.95 -13.49
C ARG A 268 17.17 6.89 -12.73
N LYS A 269 17.87 6.06 -11.96
CA LYS A 269 17.27 4.99 -11.14
C LYS A 269 17.33 5.35 -9.67
N TYR A 270 16.29 5.02 -8.97
CA TYR A 270 16.18 5.33 -7.55
C TYR A 270 15.59 4.15 -6.77
N HIS A 271 16.21 3.83 -5.66
CA HIS A 271 15.61 2.96 -4.66
C HIS A 271 14.57 3.72 -3.84
N PHE A 272 13.70 2.95 -3.17
CA PHE A 272 12.76 3.52 -2.20
C PHE A 272 13.49 4.40 -1.17
N LYS A 273 12.91 5.55 -0.82
CA LYS A 273 13.44 6.65 0.01
C LYS A 273 14.42 7.61 -0.66
N GLN A 274 15.07 7.26 -1.77
CA GLN A 274 15.95 8.18 -2.50
C GLN A 274 15.16 9.23 -3.29
N ILE A 275 13.87 9.00 -3.51
CA ILE A 275 13.00 9.89 -4.28
C ILE A 275 11.67 10.13 -3.57
N ARG A 276 11.12 11.32 -3.70
CA ARG A 276 9.78 11.69 -3.20
C ARG A 276 8.98 12.37 -4.30
N TYR A 277 7.70 12.00 -4.41
CA TYR A 277 6.72 12.75 -5.19
C TYR A 277 6.42 14.09 -4.51
N VAL A 278 6.36 15.18 -5.27
CA VAL A 278 5.82 16.46 -4.79
C VAL A 278 4.31 16.44 -5.06
N LEU A 279 3.52 16.41 -3.99
CA LEU A 279 2.05 16.41 -4.04
C LEU A 279 1.51 17.81 -4.28
#